data_84f11a333c9a1dafd90c954f0534856d
#
_entry.id   84f11a333c9a1dafd90c954f0534856d
#
_cell.length_a   1.000
_cell.length_b   1.000
_cell.length_c   1.000
_cell.angle_alpha   90.00
_cell.angle_beta   90.00
_cell.angle_gamma   90.00
#
_symmetry.space_group_name_H-M   'P 1'
#
loop_
_entity.id
_entity.type
_entity.pdbx_description
1 polymer ?
#
loop_
_entity_poly.entity_id
_entity_poly.type
_entity_poly.pdbx_seq_one_letter_code
_entity_poly.pdbx_strand_id
1 'polypeptide(L)'
;WKIQLENTTDGYHFPMVHKSWMASVDSETADMMSFMEDPQAETHALGNGHSVGIMATAHVDLDEDDGTEEIQPRFNHLVEELEEAGESPERIRRYMRSMHGCGFNLNMFPNIAMSSAFFRVLIPISVDETEIWHMALGMDGGPECVNRERLRIHEHFQGPYGFGSPDDAEGWDRVQIGAGGNPDMPILINRGLNREYRTENENWPTSHVTDETGMREAYSMWKKMMSDD
;
A
#
# COMPACT_ATOMS: atom_id res chain seq x y z
N TRP A 1 -14.25 7.40 -6.27
CA TRP A 1 -13.86 6.07 -5.79
C TRP A 1 -12.70 5.49 -6.61
N LYS A 2 -12.69 5.64 -7.96
CA LYS A 2 -11.63 5.11 -8.82
C LYS A 2 -10.26 5.69 -8.49
N ILE A 3 -10.19 6.99 -8.25
CA ILE A 3 -8.96 7.69 -7.88
C ILE A 3 -8.31 7.07 -6.63
N GLN A 4 -9.13 6.70 -5.65
CA GLN A 4 -8.62 6.07 -4.43
C GLN A 4 -8.08 4.65 -4.69
N LEU A 5 -8.70 3.88 -5.60
CA LEU A 5 -8.14 2.58 -6.01
C LEU A 5 -6.82 2.76 -6.77
N GLU A 6 -6.72 3.75 -7.65
CA GLU A 6 -5.46 4.08 -8.33
C GLU A 6 -4.36 4.40 -7.31
N ASN A 7 -4.65 5.31 -6.37
CA ASN A 7 -3.73 5.74 -5.33
C ASN A 7 -3.16 4.55 -4.54
N THR A 8 -3.95 3.52 -4.26
CA THR A 8 -3.48 2.35 -3.49
C THR A 8 -2.36 1.59 -4.19
N THR A 9 -2.36 1.53 -5.52
CA THR A 9 -1.34 0.81 -6.31
C THR A 9 -0.43 1.74 -7.11
N ASP A 10 -0.55 3.04 -6.90
CA ASP A 10 0.30 4.06 -7.50
C ASP A 10 1.56 4.28 -6.66
N GLY A 11 2.65 3.59 -7.01
CA GLY A 11 3.92 3.74 -6.30
C GLY A 11 4.64 5.07 -6.58
N TYR A 12 4.33 5.78 -7.66
CA TYR A 12 5.09 6.97 -8.05
C TYR A 12 4.57 8.29 -7.46
N HIS A 13 3.36 8.34 -6.88
CA HIS A 13 2.89 9.55 -6.20
C HIS A 13 3.59 9.78 -4.85
N PHE A 14 4.03 8.69 -4.22
CA PHE A 14 4.46 8.66 -2.83
C PHE A 14 5.49 9.74 -2.47
N PRO A 15 6.64 9.89 -3.17
CA PRO A 15 7.66 10.88 -2.81
C PRO A 15 7.23 12.32 -3.08
N MET A 16 6.17 12.52 -3.85
CA MET A 16 5.67 13.86 -4.18
C MET A 16 4.60 14.30 -3.18
N VAL A 17 3.61 13.44 -2.95
CA VAL A 17 2.45 13.71 -2.10
C VAL A 17 2.82 13.63 -0.62
N HIS A 18 3.61 12.62 -0.23
CA HIS A 18 3.96 12.38 1.18
C HIS A 18 5.34 12.94 1.60
N LYS A 19 5.82 13.97 0.91
CA LYS A 19 7.11 14.60 1.20
C LYS A 19 7.20 15.12 2.64
N SER A 20 6.11 15.65 3.18
CA SER A 20 6.04 16.15 4.55
C SER A 20 6.18 15.02 5.57
N TRP A 21 5.55 13.88 5.32
CA TRP A 21 5.70 12.69 6.15
C TRP A 21 7.14 12.15 6.11
N MET A 22 7.71 12.00 4.92
CA MET A 22 9.11 11.56 4.76
C MET A 22 10.10 12.45 5.50
N ALA A 23 9.83 13.75 5.58
CA ALA A 23 10.66 14.69 6.34
C ALA A 23 10.44 14.61 7.87
N SER A 24 9.37 13.98 8.32
CA SER A 24 9.01 13.85 9.75
C SER A 24 9.47 12.54 10.39
N VAL A 25 9.82 11.55 9.59
CA VAL A 25 10.33 10.27 10.05
C VAL A 25 11.86 10.23 10.06
N ASP A 26 12.45 9.26 10.75
CA ASP A 26 13.90 9.06 10.71
C ASP A 26 14.38 8.61 9.34
N SER A 27 15.69 8.75 9.07
CA SER A 27 16.27 8.44 7.78
C SER A 27 16.11 6.97 7.38
N GLU A 28 16.16 6.05 8.33
CA GLU A 28 15.98 4.62 8.09
C GLU A 28 14.56 4.32 7.62
N THR A 29 13.54 4.91 8.26
CA THR A 29 12.16 4.80 7.80
C THR A 29 11.95 5.44 6.43
N ALA A 30 12.59 6.59 6.15
CA ALA A 30 12.55 7.23 4.84
C ALA A 30 13.21 6.36 3.76
N ASP A 31 14.33 5.72 4.06
CA ASP A 31 15.04 4.83 3.15
C ASP A 31 14.25 3.56 2.81
N MET A 32 13.52 2.99 3.77
CA MET A 32 12.60 1.87 3.51
C MET A 32 11.50 2.21 2.50
N MET A 33 11.16 3.49 2.37
CA MET A 33 10.16 3.96 1.41
C MET A 33 10.76 4.27 0.03
N SER A 34 12.05 4.00 -0.18
CA SER A 34 12.72 4.13 -1.48
C SER A 34 12.43 2.96 -2.45
N PHE A 35 11.36 2.20 -2.19
CA PHE A 35 10.90 1.08 -3.03
C PHE A 35 10.75 1.44 -4.52
N MET A 36 10.65 2.72 -4.85
CA MET A 36 10.59 3.16 -6.23
C MET A 36 11.89 2.96 -7.01
N GLU A 37 13.01 2.87 -6.31
CA GLU A 37 14.33 2.62 -6.91
C GLU A 37 14.71 1.12 -6.86
N ASP A 38 13.90 0.32 -6.17
CA ASP A 38 14.15 -1.10 -6.01
C ASP A 38 13.64 -1.89 -7.22
N PRO A 39 14.53 -2.54 -7.97
CA PRO A 39 14.13 -3.31 -9.15
C PRO A 39 13.26 -4.54 -8.84
N GLN A 40 13.15 -4.94 -7.56
CA GLN A 40 12.32 -6.06 -7.12
C GLN A 40 10.91 -5.62 -6.69
N ALA A 41 10.66 -4.30 -6.62
CA ALA A 41 9.32 -3.80 -6.31
C ALA A 41 8.43 -3.89 -7.55
N GLU A 42 7.35 -4.65 -7.45
CA GLU A 42 6.51 -5.04 -8.59
C GLU A 42 5.04 -4.67 -8.40
N THR A 43 4.34 -4.49 -9.51
CA THR A 43 2.87 -4.45 -9.56
C THR A 43 2.36 -5.55 -10.48
N HIS A 44 1.31 -6.25 -10.02
CA HIS A 44 0.71 -7.38 -10.73
C HIS A 44 -0.77 -7.11 -11.00
N ALA A 45 -1.21 -7.39 -12.22
CA ALA A 45 -2.62 -7.47 -12.58
C ALA A 45 -3.12 -8.90 -12.33
N LEU A 46 -4.00 -9.08 -11.33
CA LEU A 46 -4.46 -10.40 -10.88
C LEU A 46 -5.70 -10.90 -11.62
N GLY A 47 -6.15 -10.17 -12.65
CA GLY A 47 -7.39 -10.46 -13.35
C GLY A 47 -8.63 -9.93 -12.64
N ASN A 48 -9.75 -9.86 -13.37
CA ASN A 48 -11.06 -9.39 -12.88
C ASN A 48 -11.03 -8.00 -12.21
N GLY A 49 -10.09 -7.16 -12.61
CA GLY A 49 -9.90 -5.82 -12.05
C GLY A 49 -9.06 -5.77 -10.77
N HIS A 50 -8.64 -6.91 -10.24
CA HIS A 50 -7.80 -6.98 -9.04
C HIS A 50 -6.34 -6.70 -9.38
N SER A 51 -5.63 -6.07 -8.44
CA SER A 51 -4.20 -5.79 -8.60
C SER A 51 -3.49 -5.71 -7.26
N VAL A 52 -2.19 -5.96 -7.26
CA VAL A 52 -1.35 -5.82 -6.07
C VAL A 52 -0.04 -5.13 -6.43
N GLY A 53 0.36 -4.16 -5.62
CA GLY A 53 1.72 -3.63 -5.60
C GLY A 53 2.49 -4.32 -4.47
N ILE A 54 3.64 -4.89 -4.78
CA ILE A 54 4.53 -5.56 -3.84
C ILE A 54 5.80 -4.74 -3.74
N MET A 55 6.11 -4.28 -2.53
CA MET A 55 7.34 -3.57 -2.23
C MET A 55 8.42 -4.58 -1.87
N ALA A 56 9.68 -4.27 -2.13
CA ALA A 56 10.79 -5.22 -1.93
C ALA A 56 10.85 -5.80 -0.51
N THR A 57 10.49 -5.01 0.49
CA THR A 57 10.39 -5.46 1.88
C THR A 57 9.34 -6.57 2.11
N ALA A 58 8.44 -6.82 1.15
CA ALA A 58 7.48 -7.93 1.21
C ALA A 58 8.07 -9.27 0.77
N HIS A 59 9.20 -9.26 0.09
CA HIS A 59 9.92 -10.47 -0.31
C HIS A 59 10.70 -11.11 0.85
N VAL A 60 10.66 -10.50 2.04
CA VAL A 60 11.20 -11.15 3.23
C VAL A 60 10.36 -12.37 3.54
N ASP A 61 10.92 -13.55 3.35
CA ASP A 61 10.28 -14.80 3.72
C ASP A 61 10.12 -14.82 5.25
N LEU A 62 8.88 -14.72 5.70
CA LEU A 62 8.57 -14.73 7.14
C LEU A 62 8.88 -16.08 7.79
N ASP A 63 9.05 -17.14 7.00
CA ASP A 63 9.37 -18.48 7.46
C ASP A 63 10.89 -18.75 7.44
N GLU A 64 11.69 -17.95 6.73
CA GLU A 64 13.16 -18.03 6.70
C GLU A 64 13.80 -17.02 7.66
N ASP A 65 13.67 -17.24 8.96
CA ASP A 65 14.41 -16.47 9.95
C ASP A 65 15.82 -17.07 10.13
N ASP A 66 16.81 -16.49 9.47
CA ASP A 66 18.21 -16.86 9.62
C ASP A 66 18.87 -16.20 10.85
N GLY A 67 18.13 -15.38 11.59
CA GLY A 67 18.59 -14.68 12.79
C GLY A 67 19.51 -13.50 12.53
N THR A 68 19.70 -13.10 11.27
CA THR A 68 20.63 -12.04 10.88
C THR A 68 19.98 -10.67 10.71
N GLU A 69 18.64 -10.60 10.67
CA GLU A 69 17.92 -9.34 10.47
C GLU A 69 18.09 -8.39 11.66
N GLU A 70 18.61 -7.22 11.39
CA GLU A 70 18.81 -6.18 12.40
C GLU A 70 17.47 -5.50 12.75
N ILE A 71 17.11 -5.53 14.04
CA ILE A 71 15.91 -4.86 14.53
C ILE A 71 16.16 -3.35 14.56
N GLN A 72 15.27 -2.58 13.97
CA GLN A 72 15.39 -1.12 13.95
C GLN A 72 15.42 -0.54 15.38
N PRO A 73 16.35 0.37 15.69
CA PRO A 73 16.55 0.92 17.04
C PRO A 73 15.29 1.53 17.65
N ARG A 74 14.37 2.07 16.82
CA ARG A 74 13.08 2.63 17.29
C ARG A 74 12.18 1.60 17.95
N PHE A 75 12.39 0.31 17.70
CA PHE A 75 11.61 -0.78 18.28
C PHE A 75 12.27 -1.45 19.48
N ASN A 76 13.47 -0.99 19.93
CA ASN A 76 14.16 -1.59 21.08
C ASN A 76 13.28 -1.67 22.34
N HIS A 77 12.46 -0.66 22.59
CA HIS A 77 11.51 -0.66 23.71
C HIS A 77 10.45 -1.79 23.62
N LEU A 78 10.06 -2.18 22.40
CA LEU A 78 9.15 -3.32 22.20
C LEU A 78 9.88 -4.64 22.38
N VAL A 79 11.12 -4.72 21.93
CA VAL A 79 11.98 -5.91 22.13
C VAL A 79 12.12 -6.18 23.64
N GLU A 80 12.48 -5.16 24.41
CA GLU A 80 12.60 -5.26 25.88
C GLU A 80 11.28 -5.73 26.53
N GLU A 81 10.12 -5.14 26.15
CA GLU A 81 8.80 -5.52 26.68
C GLU A 81 8.45 -6.99 26.32
N LEU A 82 8.81 -7.44 25.13
CA LEU A 82 8.56 -8.81 24.66
C LEU A 82 9.49 -9.83 25.34
N GLU A 83 10.76 -9.47 25.56
CA GLU A 83 11.71 -10.30 26.32
C GLU A 83 11.27 -10.47 27.75
N GLU A 84 10.83 -9.39 28.42
CA GLU A 84 10.27 -9.43 29.77
C GLU A 84 9.00 -10.29 29.86
N ALA A 85 8.21 -10.31 28.79
CA ALA A 85 7.03 -11.17 28.68
C ALA A 85 7.38 -12.65 28.40
N GLY A 86 8.65 -12.98 28.16
CA GLY A 86 9.15 -14.34 27.92
C GLY A 86 8.97 -14.84 26.50
N GLU A 87 8.80 -13.92 25.53
CA GLU A 87 8.74 -14.28 24.11
C GLU A 87 10.12 -14.78 23.61
N SER A 88 10.11 -15.73 22.68
CA SER A 88 11.35 -16.21 22.09
C SER A 88 11.96 -15.20 21.12
N PRO A 89 13.30 -15.17 20.95
CA PRO A 89 13.93 -14.27 19.97
C PRO A 89 13.39 -14.42 18.55
N GLU A 90 13.04 -15.63 18.12
CA GLU A 90 12.41 -15.90 16.82
C GLU A 90 11.05 -15.21 16.70
N ARG A 91 10.18 -15.32 17.73
CA ARG A 91 8.87 -14.66 17.73
C ARG A 91 9.00 -13.15 17.77
N ILE A 92 9.97 -12.62 18.53
CA ILE A 92 10.25 -11.18 18.57
C ILE A 92 10.63 -10.67 17.19
N ARG A 93 11.54 -11.31 16.47
CA ARG A 93 11.89 -10.94 15.10
C ARG A 93 10.68 -10.98 14.16
N ARG A 94 9.86 -12.02 14.27
CA ARG A 94 8.63 -12.13 13.47
C ARG A 94 7.65 -10.98 13.75
N TYR A 95 7.49 -10.57 15.00
CA TYR A 95 6.68 -9.40 15.35
C TYR A 95 7.29 -8.12 14.76
N MET A 96 8.60 -7.93 14.88
CA MET A 96 9.27 -6.75 14.33
C MET A 96 9.14 -6.67 12.81
N ARG A 97 9.28 -7.78 12.10
CA ARG A 97 9.00 -7.83 10.66
C ARG A 97 7.59 -7.38 10.32
N SER A 98 6.60 -7.76 11.12
CA SER A 98 5.20 -7.31 10.92
C SER A 98 4.99 -5.81 11.09
N MET A 99 5.96 -5.11 11.69
CA MET A 99 5.93 -3.66 11.92
C MET A 99 6.44 -2.86 10.72
N HIS A 100 7.17 -3.49 9.78
CA HIS A 100 7.70 -2.83 8.59
C HIS A 100 6.61 -2.37 7.58
N GLY A 101 5.35 -2.37 7.98
CA GLY A 101 4.25 -1.62 7.45
C GLY A 101 3.66 -2.15 6.14
N CYS A 102 4.11 -1.74 5.02
CA CYS A 102 3.40 -1.93 3.77
C CYS A 102 4.17 -2.85 2.82
N GLY A 103 4.32 -4.13 3.15
CA GLY A 103 4.92 -5.08 2.19
C GLY A 103 4.14 -5.17 0.89
N PHE A 104 2.83 -4.88 0.92
CA PHE A 104 1.97 -4.88 -0.25
C PHE A 104 0.82 -3.88 -0.13
N ASN A 105 0.31 -3.45 -1.27
CA ASN A 105 -0.98 -2.78 -1.43
C ASN A 105 -1.84 -3.55 -2.42
N LEU A 106 -2.99 -4.06 -1.97
CA LEU A 106 -3.89 -4.89 -2.74
C LEU A 106 -5.19 -4.15 -3.03
N ASN A 107 -5.57 -4.11 -4.30
CA ASN A 107 -6.89 -3.71 -4.74
C ASN A 107 -7.74 -4.93 -5.08
N MET A 108 -8.84 -5.10 -4.39
CA MET A 108 -9.90 -6.05 -4.73
C MET A 108 -11.04 -5.25 -5.39
N PHE A 109 -11.01 -5.21 -6.72
CA PHE A 109 -12.04 -4.50 -7.50
C PHE A 109 -13.45 -5.03 -7.15
N PRO A 110 -14.48 -4.18 -7.05
CA PRO A 110 -14.44 -2.77 -7.47
C PRO A 110 -14.10 -1.78 -6.34
N ASN A 111 -14.11 -2.15 -5.08
CA ASN A 111 -14.24 -1.17 -4.01
C ASN A 111 -13.50 -1.52 -2.70
N ILE A 112 -12.57 -2.44 -2.72
CA ILE A 112 -11.77 -2.77 -1.54
C ILE A 112 -10.29 -2.51 -1.82
N ALA A 113 -9.65 -1.84 -0.86
CA ALA A 113 -8.22 -1.65 -0.83
C ALA A 113 -7.67 -2.10 0.54
N MET A 114 -6.53 -2.78 0.55
CA MET A 114 -5.91 -3.22 1.79
C MET A 114 -4.39 -3.28 1.70
N SER A 115 -3.78 -3.22 2.86
CA SER A 115 -2.37 -3.57 3.06
C SER A 115 -2.24 -4.40 4.34
N SER A 116 -1.02 -4.70 4.76
CA SER A 116 -0.79 -5.31 6.08
C SER A 116 -1.24 -4.44 7.27
N ALA A 117 -1.46 -3.15 7.05
CA ALA A 117 -1.77 -2.17 8.11
C ALA A 117 -3.23 -1.71 8.10
N PHE A 118 -3.93 -1.78 6.99
CA PHE A 118 -5.29 -1.26 6.86
C PHE A 118 -6.17 -2.10 5.92
N PHE A 119 -7.48 -1.92 6.12
CA PHE A 119 -8.52 -2.38 5.22
C PHE A 119 -9.47 -1.21 4.93
N ARG A 120 -9.74 -0.94 3.64
CA ARG A 120 -10.65 0.13 3.20
C ARG A 120 -11.77 -0.44 2.38
N VAL A 121 -12.99 0.06 2.62
CA VAL A 121 -14.16 -0.14 1.76
C VAL A 121 -14.57 1.19 1.19
N LEU A 122 -14.68 1.26 -0.13
CA LEU A 122 -15.07 2.47 -0.87
C LEU A 122 -16.54 2.36 -1.25
N ILE A 123 -17.34 3.33 -0.83
CA ILE A 123 -18.78 3.38 -1.09
C ILE A 123 -19.05 4.64 -1.90
N PRO A 124 -19.17 4.55 -3.23
CA PRO A 124 -19.50 5.69 -4.07
C PRO A 124 -20.92 6.14 -3.79
N ILE A 125 -21.11 7.41 -3.40
CA ILE A 125 -22.40 8.03 -3.11
C ILE A 125 -22.89 8.81 -4.34
N SER A 126 -21.98 9.59 -4.95
CA SER A 126 -22.23 10.34 -6.17
C SER A 126 -21.00 10.34 -7.09
N VAL A 127 -21.01 11.13 -8.14
CA VAL A 127 -19.86 11.26 -9.06
C VAL A 127 -18.65 11.92 -8.39
N ASP A 128 -18.88 12.74 -7.38
CA ASP A 128 -17.91 13.57 -6.68
C ASP A 128 -17.86 13.29 -5.16
N GLU A 129 -18.63 12.32 -4.68
CA GLU A 129 -18.64 11.93 -3.26
C GLU A 129 -18.46 10.43 -3.09
N THR A 130 -17.53 10.06 -2.23
CA THR A 130 -17.24 8.66 -1.85
C THR A 130 -17.06 8.58 -0.33
N GLU A 131 -17.83 7.71 0.31
CA GLU A 131 -17.60 7.35 1.70
C GLU A 131 -16.50 6.28 1.76
N ILE A 132 -15.53 6.46 2.66
CA ILE A 132 -14.43 5.51 2.87
C ILE A 132 -14.47 4.98 4.30
N TRP A 133 -14.75 3.70 4.44
CA TRP A 133 -14.57 3.00 5.71
C TRP A 133 -13.13 2.54 5.80
N HIS A 134 -12.40 3.13 6.72
CA HIS A 134 -11.00 2.84 6.93
C HIS A 134 -10.77 2.19 8.30
N MET A 135 -10.23 0.99 8.30
CA MET A 135 -10.01 0.19 9.50
C MET A 135 -8.53 -0.16 9.64
N ALA A 136 -7.96 0.12 10.80
CA ALA A 136 -6.64 -0.38 11.17
C ALA A 136 -6.69 -1.90 11.39
N LEU A 137 -5.64 -2.60 11.01
CA LEU A 137 -5.51 -4.04 11.20
C LEU A 137 -4.57 -4.35 12.36
N GLY A 138 -5.06 -5.09 13.34
CA GLY A 138 -4.28 -5.71 14.40
C GLY A 138 -3.93 -7.16 14.07
N MET A 139 -3.04 -7.72 14.85
CA MET A 139 -2.65 -9.13 14.79
C MET A 139 -3.50 -9.91 15.80
N ASP A 140 -4.31 -10.85 15.31
CA ASP A 140 -5.11 -11.71 16.18
C ASP A 140 -4.20 -12.63 17.01
N GLY A 141 -4.43 -12.68 18.33
CA GLY A 141 -3.56 -13.42 19.27
C GLY A 141 -2.14 -12.84 19.42
N GLY A 142 -1.84 -11.70 18.81
CA GLY A 142 -0.56 -11.01 18.98
C GLY A 142 -0.45 -10.27 20.31
N PRO A 143 0.78 -9.97 20.79
CA PRO A 143 1.00 -9.20 22.00
C PRO A 143 0.35 -7.81 21.93
N GLU A 144 -0.18 -7.34 23.05
CA GLU A 144 -0.84 -6.02 23.11
C GLU A 144 0.11 -4.88 22.75
N CYS A 145 1.36 -4.94 23.19
CA CYS A 145 2.38 -3.93 22.86
C CYS A 145 2.62 -3.81 21.35
N VAL A 146 2.67 -4.93 20.65
CA VAL A 146 2.83 -4.97 19.19
C VAL A 146 1.61 -4.35 18.51
N ASN A 147 0.40 -4.73 18.90
CA ASN A 147 -0.82 -4.16 18.33
C ASN A 147 -0.97 -2.66 18.62
N ARG A 148 -0.59 -2.23 19.82
CA ARG A 148 -0.55 -0.80 20.19
C ARG A 148 0.39 0.00 19.30
N GLU A 149 1.58 -0.53 19.03
CA GLU A 149 2.54 0.14 18.15
C GLU A 149 2.10 0.13 16.68
N ARG A 150 1.56 -0.99 16.18
CA ARG A 150 0.95 -1.04 14.84
C ARG A 150 -0.13 0.03 14.69
N LEU A 151 -0.98 0.22 15.68
CA LEU A 151 -2.02 1.25 15.67
C LEU A 151 -1.40 2.66 15.67
N ARG A 152 -0.33 2.92 16.44
CA ARG A 152 0.37 4.21 16.43
C ARG A 152 0.98 4.54 15.07
N ILE A 153 1.64 3.56 14.43
CA ILE A 153 2.19 3.72 13.09
C ILE A 153 1.07 4.00 12.09
N HIS A 154 -0.03 3.25 12.19
CA HIS A 154 -1.22 3.47 11.37
C HIS A 154 -1.78 4.89 11.55
N GLU A 155 -2.02 5.33 12.77
CA GLU A 155 -2.55 6.67 13.05
C GLU A 155 -1.62 7.79 12.58
N HIS A 156 -0.31 7.59 12.67
CA HIS A 156 0.68 8.58 12.23
C HIS A 156 0.66 8.83 10.72
N PHE A 157 0.35 7.82 9.92
CA PHE A 157 0.28 7.93 8.47
C PHE A 157 -1.17 7.96 7.96
N GLN A 158 -1.98 7.00 8.36
CA GLN A 158 -3.30 6.73 7.80
C GLN A 158 -4.45 7.38 8.60
N GLY A 159 -4.19 7.82 9.82
CA GLY A 159 -5.20 8.44 10.68
C GLY A 159 -5.71 9.77 10.13
N PRO A 160 -6.87 10.27 10.61
CA PRO A 160 -7.49 11.50 10.12
C PRO A 160 -6.65 12.76 10.37
N TYR A 161 -5.71 12.70 11.31
CA TYR A 161 -4.71 13.74 11.60
C TYR A 161 -3.29 13.26 11.26
N GLY A 162 -3.17 12.14 10.53
CA GLY A 162 -1.89 11.62 10.05
C GLY A 162 -1.33 12.46 8.90
N PHE A 163 -0.11 12.13 8.50
CA PHE A 163 0.58 12.86 7.45
C PHE A 163 0.30 12.29 6.03
N GLY A 164 -0.27 11.09 5.92
CA GLY A 164 -0.49 10.42 4.64
C GLY A 164 -1.89 10.60 4.08
N SER A 165 -2.90 10.11 4.78
CA SER A 165 -4.28 10.13 4.28
C SER A 165 -4.85 11.52 4.00
N PRO A 166 -4.59 12.57 4.81
CA PRO A 166 -5.04 13.92 4.47
C PRO A 166 -4.40 14.47 3.19
N ASP A 167 -3.12 14.20 2.96
CA ASP A 167 -2.42 14.60 1.73
C ASP A 167 -3.00 13.86 0.51
N ASP A 168 -3.26 12.57 0.63
CA ASP A 168 -3.95 11.78 -0.39
C ASP A 168 -5.34 12.33 -0.70
N ALA A 169 -6.15 12.63 0.34
CA ALA A 169 -7.51 13.13 0.17
C ALA A 169 -7.54 14.45 -0.58
N GLU A 170 -6.62 15.37 -0.29
CA GLU A 170 -6.45 16.61 -1.05
C GLU A 170 -6.07 16.32 -2.50
N GLY A 171 -5.19 15.33 -2.74
CA GLY A 171 -4.83 14.87 -4.08
C GLY A 171 -6.04 14.36 -4.86
N TRP A 172 -6.89 13.53 -4.24
CA TRP A 172 -8.10 12.99 -4.87
C TRP A 172 -9.09 14.09 -5.24
N ASP A 173 -9.29 15.07 -4.36
CA ASP A 173 -10.17 16.21 -4.62
C ASP A 173 -9.67 17.04 -5.81
N ARG A 174 -8.37 17.34 -5.86
CA ARG A 174 -7.75 18.06 -6.98
C ARG A 174 -7.85 17.32 -8.31
N VAL A 175 -7.67 16.00 -8.31
CA VAL A 175 -7.83 15.18 -9.51
C VAL A 175 -9.28 15.19 -9.98
N GLN A 176 -10.25 15.10 -9.06
CA GLN A 176 -11.68 15.18 -9.36
C GLN A 176 -12.04 16.54 -9.98
N ILE A 177 -11.57 17.64 -9.42
CA ILE A 177 -11.77 18.99 -9.95
C ILE A 177 -11.15 19.12 -11.35
N GLY A 178 -9.92 18.64 -11.52
CA GLY A 178 -9.21 18.67 -12.81
C GLY A 178 -9.94 17.90 -13.90
N ALA A 179 -10.43 16.69 -13.59
CA ALA A 179 -11.22 15.86 -14.50
C ALA A 179 -12.55 16.53 -14.89
N GLY A 180 -13.22 17.18 -13.94
CA GLY A 180 -14.44 17.96 -14.21
C GLY A 180 -14.20 19.19 -15.08
N GLY A 181 -13.00 19.79 -15.01
CA GLY A 181 -12.65 20.97 -15.82
C GLY A 181 -12.40 20.67 -17.29
N ASN A 182 -12.05 19.45 -17.65
CA ASN A 182 -11.84 19.02 -19.04
C ASN A 182 -12.24 17.53 -19.24
N PRO A 183 -13.53 17.23 -19.22
CA PRO A 183 -14.03 15.85 -19.24
C PRO A 183 -13.72 15.10 -20.53
N ASP A 184 -13.48 15.81 -21.63
CA ASP A 184 -13.17 15.21 -22.94
C ASP A 184 -11.67 14.90 -23.13
N MET A 185 -10.82 15.32 -22.19
CA MET A 185 -9.38 15.07 -22.28
C MET A 185 -9.08 13.59 -22.01
N PRO A 186 -8.44 12.86 -22.95
CA PRO A 186 -8.03 11.50 -22.71
C PRO A 186 -6.92 11.44 -21.66
N ILE A 187 -7.09 10.54 -20.70
CA ILE A 187 -6.03 10.24 -19.71
C ILE A 187 -5.23 9.05 -20.24
N LEU A 188 -3.91 9.21 -20.29
CA LEU A 188 -3.02 8.14 -20.70
C LEU A 188 -2.65 7.28 -19.49
N ILE A 189 -2.96 5.99 -19.55
CA ILE A 189 -2.57 4.99 -18.55
C ILE A 189 -1.61 3.99 -19.23
N ASN A 190 -0.46 4.49 -19.67
CA ASN A 190 0.48 3.72 -20.49
C ASN A 190 1.88 3.60 -19.88
N ARG A 191 2.10 4.12 -18.67
CA ARG A 191 3.37 4.00 -17.98
C ARG A 191 3.72 2.53 -17.77
N GLY A 192 4.91 2.14 -18.21
CA GLY A 192 5.41 0.77 -18.11
C GLY A 192 4.84 -0.24 -19.10
N LEU A 193 3.89 0.15 -19.97
CA LEU A 193 3.26 -0.78 -20.93
C LEU A 193 4.27 -1.50 -21.84
N ASN A 194 5.38 -0.86 -22.18
CA ASN A 194 6.43 -1.41 -23.03
C ASN A 194 7.40 -2.35 -22.30
N ARG A 195 7.30 -2.48 -20.99
CA ARG A 195 8.16 -3.32 -20.14
C ARG A 195 7.39 -4.32 -19.30
N GLU A 196 6.09 -4.45 -19.54
CA GLU A 196 5.30 -5.52 -18.93
C GLU A 196 5.82 -6.90 -19.35
N TYR A 197 5.87 -7.79 -18.40
CA TYR A 197 6.16 -9.21 -18.63
C TYR A 197 5.08 -10.06 -17.93
N ARG A 198 5.13 -11.36 -18.12
CA ARG A 198 4.22 -12.29 -17.47
C ARG A 198 4.99 -13.23 -16.58
N THR A 199 4.49 -13.43 -15.37
CA THR A 199 5.06 -14.40 -14.44
C THR A 199 4.96 -15.81 -15.00
N GLU A 200 6.00 -16.61 -14.82
CA GLU A 200 6.07 -17.98 -15.39
C GLU A 200 4.97 -18.90 -14.85
N ASN A 201 4.65 -18.77 -13.55
CA ASN A 201 3.74 -19.67 -12.86
C ASN A 201 2.26 -19.25 -12.97
N GLU A 202 1.96 -17.96 -13.00
CA GLU A 202 0.59 -17.45 -12.86
C GLU A 202 0.13 -16.67 -14.07
N ASN A 203 1.06 -16.39 -14.99
CA ASN A 203 0.80 -15.68 -16.24
C ASN A 203 0.14 -14.29 -16.05
N TRP A 204 0.38 -13.63 -14.94
CA TRP A 204 -0.11 -12.28 -14.65
C TRP A 204 0.74 -11.22 -15.35
N PRO A 205 0.11 -10.20 -15.94
CA PRO A 205 0.83 -9.00 -16.36
C PRO A 205 1.49 -8.35 -15.15
N THR A 206 2.79 -8.16 -15.24
CA THR A 206 3.65 -7.68 -14.15
C THR A 206 4.57 -6.59 -14.68
N SER A 207 4.84 -5.60 -13.87
CA SER A 207 5.83 -4.55 -14.15
C SER A 207 6.34 -3.96 -12.83
N HIS A 208 7.23 -2.98 -12.92
CA HIS A 208 7.72 -2.29 -11.74
C HIS A 208 6.57 -1.57 -10.97
N VAL A 209 6.66 -1.48 -9.65
CA VAL A 209 5.63 -0.90 -8.77
C VAL A 209 5.25 0.54 -9.12
N THR A 210 6.14 1.29 -9.80
CA THR A 210 5.85 2.64 -10.30
C THR A 210 5.11 2.66 -11.64
N ASP A 211 4.76 1.51 -12.21
CA ASP A 211 4.02 1.41 -13.47
C ASP A 211 2.51 1.31 -13.23
N GLU A 212 1.74 1.47 -14.32
CA GLU A 212 0.29 1.56 -14.26
C GLU A 212 -0.42 0.24 -14.62
N THR A 213 0.26 -0.90 -14.50
CA THR A 213 -0.29 -2.23 -14.82
C THR A 213 -1.54 -2.54 -13.99
N GLY A 214 -1.50 -2.28 -12.68
CA GLY A 214 -2.67 -2.46 -11.81
C GLY A 214 -3.85 -1.55 -12.15
N MET A 215 -3.58 -0.30 -12.52
CA MET A 215 -4.60 0.64 -12.95
C MET A 215 -5.27 0.20 -14.25
N ARG A 216 -4.48 -0.24 -15.24
CA ARG A 216 -5.01 -0.77 -16.51
C ARG A 216 -5.95 -1.95 -16.30
N GLU A 217 -5.62 -2.84 -15.37
CA GLU A 217 -6.47 -3.98 -15.02
C GLU A 217 -7.82 -3.53 -14.47
N ALA A 218 -7.83 -2.61 -13.49
CA ALA A 218 -9.05 -2.08 -12.91
C ALA A 218 -9.94 -1.37 -13.94
N TYR A 219 -9.35 -0.52 -14.79
CA TYR A 219 -10.09 0.19 -15.84
C TYR A 219 -10.60 -0.73 -16.96
N SER A 220 -9.85 -1.77 -17.31
CA SER A 220 -10.28 -2.77 -18.28
C SER A 220 -11.51 -3.51 -17.79
N MET A 221 -11.51 -3.92 -16.52
CA MET A 221 -12.67 -4.59 -15.91
C MET A 221 -13.86 -3.64 -15.77
N TRP A 222 -13.62 -2.39 -15.31
CA TRP A 222 -14.67 -1.37 -15.25
C TRP A 222 -15.32 -1.14 -16.61
N LYS A 223 -14.52 -0.98 -17.67
CA LYS A 223 -15.01 -0.83 -19.04
C LYS A 223 -15.86 -2.01 -19.46
N LYS A 224 -15.41 -3.25 -19.18
CA LYS A 224 -16.16 -4.48 -19.47
C LYS A 224 -17.51 -4.51 -18.74
N MET A 225 -17.57 -4.09 -17.48
CA MET A 225 -18.82 -4.06 -16.72
C MET A 225 -19.78 -2.96 -17.15
N MET A 226 -19.27 -1.87 -17.74
CA MET A 226 -20.08 -0.75 -18.22
C MET A 226 -20.46 -0.87 -19.69
N SER A 227 -19.92 -1.85 -20.42
CA SER A 227 -20.35 -2.16 -21.79
C SER A 227 -21.51 -3.15 -21.76
N ASP A 228 -22.48 -2.96 -22.64
CA ASP A 228 -23.66 -3.82 -22.78
C ASP A 228 -23.38 -5.15 -23.51
N ASP A 229 -22.11 -5.52 -23.71
CA ASP A 229 -21.65 -6.73 -24.41
C ASP A 229 -21.25 -7.87 -23.43
#